data_b65995c19912d731a59cdfd495fc1e6c
#
_entry.id   b65995c19912d731a59cdfd495fc1e6c
#
_cell.length_a   1.000
_cell.length_b   1.000
_cell.length_c   1.000
_cell.angle_alpha   90.00
_cell.angle_beta   90.00
_cell.angle_gamma   90.00
#
_symmetry.space_group_name_H-M   'P 1'
#
loop_
_entity.id
_entity.type
_entity.pdbx_description
1 polymer ?
#
loop_
_entity_poly.entity_id
_entity_poly.type
_entity_poly.pdbx_seq_one_letter_code
_entity_poly.pdbx_strand_id
1 'polypeptide(L)'
;MGCEVLDRDYTNYDEYKTYLPALGMKKIRLQAGWAKTEKQKGVYDFTWLDHIIDDALSRGLQIWLQTSYGNPIYQGGGTINLGGGMPKSEEAKLAWNKWVEAMATRYLGKVHEWEIWNEPDLSEEIPAEDIVDMNIRTAEIIKKVDPKARIAGFAFCTLNGKLLEDCLKLVEKEGKLNLFHWISYHGYEYRPENSYKAVMNFRRIIDKYAPGIQLRQGENGAP
;
A
#
# COMPACT_ATOMS: atom_id res chain seq x y z
N MET A 1 6.88 -11.41 -4.85
CA MET A 1 6.42 -12.29 -3.75
C MET A 1 5.79 -11.44 -2.68
N GLY A 2 4.59 -11.79 -2.25
CA GLY A 2 3.95 -11.20 -1.08
C GLY A 2 4.63 -11.68 0.20
N CYS A 3 4.98 -10.74 1.05
CA CYS A 3 5.48 -10.96 2.40
C CYS A 3 4.59 -10.17 3.37
N GLU A 4 3.29 -10.26 3.13
CA GLU A 4 2.24 -9.69 3.97
C GLU A 4 2.27 -10.37 5.35
N VAL A 5 1.58 -9.78 6.31
CA VAL A 5 1.37 -10.29 7.66
C VAL A 5 2.60 -10.35 8.57
N LEU A 6 3.78 -9.92 8.11
CA LEU A 6 4.98 -9.77 8.94
C LEU A 6 4.83 -8.66 9.99
N ASP A 7 4.06 -7.63 9.67
CA ASP A 7 3.74 -6.53 10.58
C ASP A 7 2.88 -6.99 11.77
N ARG A 8 2.14 -8.09 11.61
CA ARG A 8 1.26 -8.71 12.63
C ARG A 8 1.84 -9.99 13.24
N ASP A 9 3.09 -10.33 12.93
CA ASP A 9 3.81 -11.50 13.44
C ASP A 9 3.14 -12.85 13.13
N TYR A 10 2.34 -12.94 12.04
CA TYR A 10 1.74 -14.21 11.61
C TYR A 10 2.73 -15.11 10.86
N THR A 11 3.82 -14.53 10.35
CA THR A 11 4.92 -15.24 9.71
C THR A 11 6.26 -14.66 10.16
N ASN A 12 7.33 -15.43 9.98
CA ASN A 12 8.68 -15.01 10.33
C ASN A 12 9.55 -14.94 9.08
N TYR A 13 10.05 -13.75 8.74
CA TYR A 13 10.90 -13.52 7.57
C TYR A 13 12.16 -14.41 7.57
N ASP A 14 12.77 -14.62 8.72
CA ASP A 14 14.03 -15.37 8.84
C ASP A 14 13.89 -16.85 8.47
N GLU A 15 12.69 -17.41 8.54
CA GLU A 15 12.42 -18.81 8.18
C GLU A 15 12.44 -19.08 6.67
N TYR A 16 12.12 -18.05 5.86
CA TYR A 16 11.98 -18.25 4.40
C TYR A 16 12.89 -17.36 3.54
N LYS A 17 13.55 -16.36 4.12
CA LYS A 17 14.36 -15.37 3.36
C LYS A 17 15.41 -15.99 2.45
N THR A 18 15.99 -17.14 2.84
CA THR A 18 17.04 -17.81 2.07
C THR A 18 16.51 -18.46 0.79
N TYR A 19 15.21 -18.78 0.75
CA TYR A 19 14.57 -19.39 -0.43
C TYR A 19 14.21 -18.37 -1.50
N LEU A 20 14.05 -17.08 -1.15
CA LEU A 20 13.56 -16.07 -2.06
C LEU A 20 14.43 -15.91 -3.33
N PRO A 21 15.74 -15.75 -3.25
CA PRO A 21 16.59 -15.70 -4.44
C PRO A 21 16.59 -17.02 -5.22
N ALA A 22 16.59 -18.16 -4.54
CA ALA A 22 16.59 -19.48 -5.18
C ALA A 22 15.31 -19.75 -5.99
N LEU A 23 14.17 -19.16 -5.57
CA LEU A 23 12.91 -19.19 -6.30
C LEU A 23 12.87 -18.18 -7.47
N GLY A 24 13.96 -17.47 -7.73
CA GLY A 24 14.04 -16.47 -8.80
C GLY A 24 13.32 -15.16 -8.48
N MET A 25 12.93 -14.92 -7.22
CA MET A 25 12.28 -13.69 -6.82
C MET A 25 13.18 -12.49 -7.07
N LYS A 26 12.60 -11.40 -7.56
CA LYS A 26 13.31 -10.13 -7.79
C LYS A 26 12.80 -9.02 -6.88
N LYS A 27 11.64 -9.22 -6.27
CA LYS A 27 10.96 -8.21 -5.46
C LYS A 27 10.13 -8.88 -4.38
N ILE A 28 10.08 -8.24 -3.21
CA ILE A 28 9.12 -8.58 -2.15
C ILE A 28 8.19 -7.39 -1.89
N ARG A 29 6.94 -7.68 -1.56
CA ARG A 29 5.95 -6.72 -1.09
C ARG A 29 5.83 -6.86 0.42
N LEU A 30 5.99 -5.76 1.15
CA LEU A 30 5.97 -5.69 2.62
C LEU A 30 4.90 -4.73 3.09
N GLN A 31 4.24 -5.06 4.18
CA GLN A 31 3.38 -4.16 4.94
C GLN A 31 4.20 -3.49 6.04
N ALA A 32 4.18 -2.15 6.11
CA ALA A 32 5.09 -1.39 6.98
C ALA A 32 4.67 -1.38 8.47
N GLY A 33 3.40 -1.64 8.78
CA GLY A 33 2.91 -1.81 10.15
C GLY A 33 3.03 -0.55 11.02
N TRP A 34 2.16 0.45 10.81
CA TRP A 34 2.21 1.70 11.59
C TRP A 34 2.21 1.44 13.10
N ALA A 35 1.28 0.64 13.62
CA ALA A 35 1.21 0.34 15.04
C ALA A 35 2.41 -0.43 15.58
N LYS A 36 3.07 -1.23 14.73
CA LYS A 36 4.28 -1.97 15.11
C LYS A 36 5.49 -1.06 15.23
N THR A 37 5.58 -0.05 14.37
CA THR A 37 6.69 0.90 14.30
C THR A 37 6.48 2.14 15.16
N GLU A 38 5.26 2.40 15.63
CA GLU A 38 4.94 3.53 16.52
C GLU A 38 4.08 3.05 17.70
N LYS A 39 4.74 2.52 18.73
CA LYS A 39 4.08 2.05 19.96
C LYS A 39 3.81 3.16 20.98
N GLN A 40 4.47 4.31 20.83
CA GLN A 40 4.28 5.52 21.61
C GLN A 40 4.15 6.70 20.64
N LYS A 41 3.20 7.60 20.88
CA LYS A 41 2.92 8.72 20.00
C LYS A 41 4.19 9.53 19.66
N GLY A 42 4.51 9.61 18.39
CA GLY A 42 5.67 10.35 17.86
C GLY A 42 7.02 9.67 18.06
N VAL A 43 7.07 8.43 18.56
CA VAL A 43 8.32 7.67 18.75
C VAL A 43 8.34 6.49 17.78
N TYR A 44 9.22 6.54 16.78
CA TYR A 44 9.30 5.54 15.72
C TYR A 44 10.44 4.56 15.96
N ASP A 45 10.12 3.27 16.01
CA ASP A 45 11.08 2.16 16.04
C ASP A 45 10.92 1.30 14.78
N PHE A 46 11.80 1.49 13.83
CA PHE A 46 11.83 0.75 12.58
C PHE A 46 12.76 -0.48 12.60
N THR A 47 13.33 -0.86 13.75
CA THR A 47 14.37 -1.89 13.86
C THR A 47 13.96 -3.21 13.16
N TRP A 48 12.71 -3.68 13.36
CA TRP A 48 12.23 -4.89 12.73
C TRP A 48 12.11 -4.76 11.19
N LEU A 49 11.69 -3.60 10.71
CA LEU A 49 11.52 -3.34 9.27
C LEU A 49 12.87 -3.11 8.59
N ASP A 50 13.81 -2.47 9.29
CA ASP A 50 15.21 -2.32 8.85
C ASP A 50 15.85 -3.69 8.60
N HIS A 51 15.69 -4.62 9.56
CA HIS A 51 16.21 -5.97 9.43
C HIS A 51 15.75 -6.65 8.14
N ILE A 52 14.46 -6.55 7.82
CA ILE A 52 13.89 -7.17 6.62
C ILE A 52 14.36 -6.47 5.36
N ILE A 53 14.29 -5.14 5.33
CA ILE A 53 14.65 -4.35 4.14
C ILE A 53 16.14 -4.51 3.83
N ASP A 54 17.02 -4.39 4.82
CA ASP A 54 18.46 -4.46 4.59
C ASP A 54 18.91 -5.88 4.19
N ASP A 55 18.34 -6.93 4.81
CA ASP A 55 18.62 -8.30 4.39
C ASP A 55 18.11 -8.58 2.96
N ALA A 56 16.88 -8.17 2.64
CA ALA A 56 16.33 -8.38 1.30
C ALA A 56 17.15 -7.66 0.22
N LEU A 57 17.55 -6.41 0.46
CA LEU A 57 18.42 -5.66 -0.45
C LEU A 57 19.79 -6.33 -0.61
N SER A 58 20.39 -6.84 0.47
CA SER A 58 21.65 -7.58 0.42
C SER A 58 21.57 -8.84 -0.44
N ARG A 59 20.39 -9.43 -0.58
CA ARG A 59 20.10 -10.59 -1.44
C ARG A 59 19.74 -10.20 -2.88
N GLY A 60 19.81 -8.91 -3.23
CA GLY A 60 19.48 -8.40 -4.56
C GLY A 60 17.96 -8.30 -4.83
N LEU A 61 17.13 -8.33 -3.79
CA LEU A 61 15.69 -8.15 -3.90
C LEU A 61 15.32 -6.67 -3.84
N GLN A 62 14.38 -6.24 -4.65
CA GLN A 62 13.77 -4.92 -4.56
C GLN A 62 12.63 -4.93 -3.54
N ILE A 63 12.36 -3.76 -2.94
CA ILE A 63 11.28 -3.59 -1.98
C ILE A 63 10.11 -2.84 -2.62
N TRP A 64 8.91 -3.37 -2.44
CA TRP A 64 7.64 -2.70 -2.65
C TRP A 64 6.97 -2.58 -1.28
N LEU A 65 7.04 -1.37 -0.70
CA LEU A 65 6.60 -1.13 0.66
C LEU A 65 5.20 -0.53 0.69
N GLN A 66 4.29 -1.22 1.39
CA GLN A 66 2.92 -0.76 1.59
C GLN A 66 2.79 -0.02 2.91
N THR A 67 2.20 1.18 2.89
CA THR A 67 1.82 1.92 4.09
C THR A 67 0.53 1.31 4.66
N SER A 68 0.59 0.64 5.82
CA SER A 68 -0.53 -0.04 6.49
C SER A 68 -0.17 -0.40 7.94
N TYR A 69 -1.06 -0.75 8.82
CA TYR A 69 -2.49 -0.48 8.86
C TYR A 69 -2.75 0.75 9.72
N GLY A 70 -3.86 0.77 10.45
CA GLY A 70 -4.14 1.82 11.44
C GLY A 70 -3.29 1.68 12.71
N ASN A 71 -3.38 2.70 13.58
CA ASN A 71 -2.70 2.68 14.87
C ASN A 71 -3.68 3.08 15.99
N PRO A 72 -4.12 2.12 16.82
CA PRO A 72 -5.13 2.34 17.86
C PRO A 72 -4.67 3.21 19.04
N ILE A 73 -3.37 3.58 19.12
CA ILE A 73 -2.91 4.54 20.13
C ILE A 73 -3.45 5.94 19.90
N TYR A 74 -3.93 6.22 18.67
CA TYR A 74 -4.62 7.45 18.31
C TYR A 74 -6.12 7.22 18.27
N GLN A 75 -6.89 8.10 18.90
CA GLN A 75 -8.35 8.05 18.78
C GLN A 75 -8.74 8.25 17.32
N GLY A 76 -9.52 7.32 16.74
CA GLY A 76 -9.86 7.32 15.32
C GLY A 76 -8.71 6.96 14.38
N GLY A 77 -7.65 6.34 14.90
CA GLY A 77 -6.48 5.91 14.13
C GLY A 77 -6.65 4.57 13.41
N GLY A 78 -7.82 3.95 13.49
CA GLY A 78 -8.07 2.62 12.94
C GLY A 78 -7.53 1.49 13.82
N THR A 79 -7.40 0.30 13.25
CA THR A 79 -6.87 -0.88 13.95
C THR A 79 -5.67 -1.47 13.21
N ILE A 80 -4.98 -2.39 13.86
CA ILE A 80 -3.84 -3.13 13.27
C ILE A 80 -4.28 -4.21 12.28
N ASN A 81 -5.57 -4.51 12.22
CA ASN A 81 -6.09 -5.63 11.45
C ASN A 81 -6.56 -5.19 10.06
N LEU A 82 -6.56 -6.16 9.15
CA LEU A 82 -7.21 -6.06 7.86
C LEU A 82 -8.67 -5.61 8.03
N GLY A 83 -9.11 -4.64 7.24
CA GLY A 83 -10.46 -4.07 7.35
C GLY A 83 -10.70 -3.15 8.54
N GLY A 84 -9.66 -2.79 9.29
CA GLY A 84 -9.77 -1.99 10.53
C GLY A 84 -10.01 -0.50 10.36
N GLY A 85 -10.24 -0.03 9.14
CA GLY A 85 -10.52 1.36 8.81
C GLY A 85 -9.29 2.27 8.76
N MET A 86 -9.38 3.30 7.94
CA MET A 86 -8.34 4.33 7.79
C MET A 86 -8.38 5.34 8.94
N PRO A 87 -7.28 6.09 9.19
CA PRO A 87 -7.28 7.20 10.14
C PRO A 87 -8.34 8.24 9.80
N LYS A 88 -9.27 8.51 10.74
CA LYS A 88 -10.42 9.40 10.53
C LYS A 88 -10.30 10.73 11.27
N SER A 89 -9.75 10.74 12.50
CA SER A 89 -9.58 12.00 13.27
C SER A 89 -8.42 12.84 12.72
N GLU A 90 -8.49 14.15 12.91
CA GLU A 90 -7.41 15.04 12.50
C GLU A 90 -6.08 14.70 13.20
N GLU A 91 -6.12 14.34 14.49
CA GLU A 91 -4.93 13.89 15.22
C GLU A 91 -4.32 12.66 14.55
N ALA A 92 -5.14 11.66 14.24
CA ALA A 92 -4.67 10.42 13.61
C ALA A 92 -4.16 10.66 12.18
N LYS A 93 -4.82 11.51 11.39
CA LYS A 93 -4.37 11.90 10.06
C LYS A 93 -3.02 12.62 10.11
N LEU A 94 -2.82 13.54 11.04
CA LEU A 94 -1.55 14.23 11.24
C LEU A 94 -0.44 13.28 11.70
N ALA A 95 -0.77 12.34 12.59
CA ALA A 95 0.17 11.32 13.05
C ALA A 95 0.58 10.38 11.90
N TRP A 96 -0.38 9.93 11.11
CA TRP A 96 -0.11 9.17 9.87
C TRP A 96 0.86 9.91 8.95
N ASN A 97 0.62 11.20 8.72
CA ASN A 97 1.47 12.01 7.85
C ASN A 97 2.92 12.05 8.33
N LYS A 98 3.12 12.25 9.64
CA LYS A 98 4.45 12.27 10.28
C LYS A 98 5.13 10.91 10.20
N TRP A 99 4.39 9.82 10.42
CA TRP A 99 4.89 8.47 10.31
C TRP A 99 5.34 8.15 8.87
N VAL A 100 4.53 8.49 7.87
CA VAL A 100 4.87 8.32 6.46
C VAL A 100 6.11 9.13 6.09
N GLU A 101 6.22 10.38 6.54
CA GLU A 101 7.40 11.23 6.28
C GLU A 101 8.67 10.65 6.92
N ALA A 102 8.57 10.18 8.18
CA ALA A 102 9.68 9.54 8.88
C ALA A 102 10.14 8.26 8.18
N MET A 103 9.20 7.43 7.75
CA MET A 103 9.48 6.18 7.03
C MET A 103 10.07 6.44 5.64
N ALA A 104 9.49 7.35 4.87
CA ALA A 104 10.01 7.74 3.56
C ALA A 104 11.44 8.30 3.65
N THR A 105 11.70 9.13 4.67
CA THR A 105 13.04 9.69 4.94
C THR A 105 14.03 8.58 5.30
N ARG A 106 13.64 7.64 6.18
CA ARG A 106 14.50 6.53 6.60
C ARG A 106 14.91 5.63 5.45
N TYR A 107 14.00 5.36 4.53
CA TYR A 107 14.24 4.43 3.42
C TYR A 107 14.55 5.14 2.10
N LEU A 108 14.89 6.42 2.13
CA LEU A 108 15.36 7.15 0.95
C LEU A 108 16.59 6.45 0.33
N GLY A 109 16.52 6.15 -0.96
CA GLY A 109 17.55 5.38 -1.67
C GLY A 109 17.52 3.86 -1.47
N LYS A 110 16.68 3.34 -0.58
CA LYS A 110 16.47 1.89 -0.34
C LYS A 110 15.13 1.40 -0.92
N VAL A 111 14.07 2.16 -0.74
CA VAL A 111 12.71 1.84 -1.20
C VAL A 111 12.29 2.82 -2.28
N HIS A 112 12.05 2.30 -3.49
CA HIS A 112 11.68 3.11 -4.65
C HIS A 112 10.23 2.90 -5.09
N GLU A 113 9.58 1.83 -4.60
CA GLU A 113 8.20 1.51 -4.93
C GLU A 113 7.36 1.44 -3.65
N TRP A 114 6.29 2.21 -3.65
CA TRP A 114 5.39 2.36 -2.53
C TRP A 114 3.97 1.99 -2.93
N GLU A 115 3.22 1.46 -1.99
CA GLU A 115 1.79 1.21 -2.13
C GLU A 115 1.06 1.86 -0.98
N ILE A 116 -0.08 2.48 -1.27
CA ILE A 116 -0.80 3.25 -0.26
C ILE A 116 -2.00 2.45 0.23
N TRP A 117 -2.01 2.24 1.56
CA TRP A 117 -3.04 1.51 2.29
C TRP A 117 -3.20 0.06 1.81
N ASN A 118 -4.16 -0.66 2.39
CA ASN A 118 -4.52 -2.03 2.00
C ASN A 118 -6.03 -2.20 2.05
N GLU A 119 -6.62 -2.56 0.92
CA GLU A 119 -8.01 -2.98 0.81
C GLU A 119 -9.00 -2.04 1.51
N PRO A 120 -9.07 -0.76 1.13
CA PRO A 120 -9.98 0.18 1.75
C PRO A 120 -11.46 -0.19 1.55
N ASP A 121 -11.74 -1.05 0.58
CA ASP A 121 -13.07 -1.49 0.17
C ASP A 121 -13.46 -2.88 0.71
N LEU A 122 -12.71 -3.43 1.70
CA LEU A 122 -12.92 -4.80 2.18
C LEU A 122 -14.18 -4.96 3.06
N SER A 123 -14.41 -4.09 4.02
CA SER A 123 -15.38 -4.34 5.11
C SER A 123 -16.40 -3.24 5.37
N GLU A 124 -16.21 -2.06 4.84
CA GLU A 124 -17.11 -0.92 5.00
C GLU A 124 -17.26 -0.18 3.69
N GLU A 125 -18.41 0.44 3.46
CA GLU A 125 -18.56 1.42 2.38
C GLU A 125 -17.80 2.69 2.79
N ILE A 126 -16.51 2.75 2.47
CA ILE A 126 -15.71 3.95 2.68
C ILE A 126 -15.97 4.89 1.51
N PRO A 127 -16.31 6.17 1.76
CA PRO A 127 -16.49 7.15 0.72
C PRO A 127 -15.25 7.27 -0.18
N ALA A 128 -15.46 7.42 -1.49
CA ALA A 128 -14.37 7.60 -2.44
C ALA A 128 -13.49 8.80 -2.08
N GLU A 129 -14.08 9.85 -1.50
CA GLU A 129 -13.39 11.04 -1.01
C GLU A 129 -12.35 10.71 0.06
N ASP A 130 -12.68 9.86 1.02
CA ASP A 130 -11.75 9.45 2.10
C ASP A 130 -10.60 8.60 1.54
N ILE A 131 -10.90 7.70 0.60
CA ILE A 131 -9.89 6.89 -0.08
C ILE A 131 -8.94 7.80 -0.86
N VAL A 132 -9.48 8.76 -1.59
CA VAL A 132 -8.70 9.70 -2.41
C VAL A 132 -7.85 10.63 -1.54
N ASP A 133 -8.40 11.20 -0.45
CA ASP A 133 -7.65 12.03 0.51
C ASP A 133 -6.45 11.27 1.05
N MET A 134 -6.65 10.04 1.54
CA MET A 134 -5.56 9.20 2.05
C MET A 134 -4.48 8.97 0.98
N ASN A 135 -4.89 8.63 -0.23
CA ASN A 135 -3.96 8.32 -1.31
C ASN A 135 -3.17 9.55 -1.77
N ILE A 136 -3.83 10.68 -2.02
CA ILE A 136 -3.16 11.92 -2.47
C ILE A 136 -2.19 12.41 -1.40
N ARG A 137 -2.64 12.55 -0.16
CA ARG A 137 -1.86 13.08 0.96
C ARG A 137 -0.62 12.22 1.22
N THR A 138 -0.78 10.90 1.24
CA THR A 138 0.35 9.96 1.44
C THR A 138 1.32 10.02 0.27
N ALA A 139 0.81 10.05 -0.98
CA ALA A 139 1.66 10.15 -2.17
C ALA A 139 2.46 11.45 -2.21
N GLU A 140 1.85 12.59 -1.85
CA GLU A 140 2.53 13.88 -1.80
C GLU A 140 3.67 13.91 -0.78
N ILE A 141 3.45 13.31 0.41
CA ILE A 141 4.49 13.21 1.44
C ILE A 141 5.66 12.38 0.93
N ILE A 142 5.40 11.20 0.36
CA ILE A 142 6.45 10.35 -0.18
C ILE A 142 7.20 11.06 -1.31
N LYS A 143 6.49 11.70 -2.24
CA LYS A 143 7.09 12.44 -3.35
C LYS A 143 7.89 13.70 -2.91
N LYS A 144 7.50 14.32 -1.81
CA LYS A 144 8.26 15.44 -1.21
C LYS A 144 9.62 14.96 -0.72
N VAL A 145 9.70 13.76 -0.14
CA VAL A 145 10.96 13.16 0.36
C VAL A 145 11.77 12.56 -0.79
N ASP A 146 11.13 11.78 -1.66
CA ASP A 146 11.75 11.18 -2.85
C ASP A 146 10.92 11.48 -4.11
N PRO A 147 11.28 12.50 -4.88
CA PRO A 147 10.60 12.83 -6.13
C PRO A 147 10.62 11.70 -7.17
N LYS A 148 11.55 10.74 -7.04
CA LYS A 148 11.68 9.59 -7.95
C LYS A 148 10.86 8.37 -7.48
N ALA A 149 10.29 8.40 -6.28
CA ALA A 149 9.47 7.30 -5.77
C ALA A 149 8.33 6.97 -6.75
N ARG A 150 8.10 5.69 -6.95
CA ARG A 150 7.00 5.18 -7.78
C ARG A 150 5.88 4.70 -6.87
N ILE A 151 4.66 5.13 -7.13
CA ILE A 151 3.53 4.94 -6.21
C ILE A 151 2.43 4.13 -6.87
N ALA A 152 2.01 3.07 -6.19
CA ALA A 152 0.78 2.35 -6.42
C ALA A 152 -0.29 2.87 -5.46
N GLY A 153 -1.41 3.31 -6.00
CA GLY A 153 -2.55 3.78 -5.21
C GLY A 153 -3.67 2.77 -5.12
N PHE A 154 -4.53 2.99 -4.15
CA PHE A 154 -5.86 2.40 -3.98
C PHE A 154 -5.90 0.96 -3.46
N ALA A 155 -5.01 0.05 -3.83
CA ALA A 155 -4.91 -1.34 -3.36
C ALA A 155 -6.27 -2.02 -3.08
N PHE A 156 -7.22 -1.93 -4.04
CA PHE A 156 -8.57 -2.45 -3.90
C PHE A 156 -8.60 -3.97 -3.79
N CYS A 157 -9.40 -4.54 -2.88
CA CYS A 157 -9.65 -5.98 -2.81
C CYS A 157 -10.83 -6.41 -3.70
N THR A 158 -11.73 -5.50 -4.03
CA THR A 158 -12.81 -5.76 -4.98
C THR A 158 -12.50 -5.11 -6.33
N LEU A 159 -12.92 -5.75 -7.40
CA LEU A 159 -12.82 -5.15 -8.73
C LEU A 159 -14.08 -4.30 -9.02
N ASN A 160 -14.42 -3.40 -8.08
CA ASN A 160 -15.56 -2.49 -8.20
C ASN A 160 -15.23 -1.33 -9.14
N GLY A 161 -15.61 -1.48 -10.41
CA GLY A 161 -15.36 -0.46 -11.44
C GLY A 161 -15.98 0.91 -11.14
N LYS A 162 -17.13 0.95 -10.45
CA LYS A 162 -17.76 2.22 -10.10
C LYS A 162 -16.93 2.98 -9.07
N LEU A 163 -16.48 2.30 -8.01
CA LEU A 163 -15.62 2.90 -6.99
C LEU A 163 -14.32 3.42 -7.59
N LEU A 164 -13.66 2.61 -8.44
CA LEU A 164 -12.47 3.05 -9.17
C LEU A 164 -12.74 4.31 -10.01
N GLU A 165 -13.85 4.33 -10.76
CA GLU A 165 -14.19 5.48 -11.60
C GLU A 165 -14.44 6.73 -10.75
N ASP A 166 -15.16 6.61 -9.64
CA ASP A 166 -15.43 7.72 -8.73
C ASP A 166 -14.12 8.26 -8.10
N CYS A 167 -13.22 7.38 -7.66
CA CYS A 167 -11.90 7.79 -7.18
C CYS A 167 -11.08 8.51 -8.26
N LEU A 168 -11.02 7.98 -9.48
CA LEU A 168 -10.24 8.60 -10.56
C LEU A 168 -10.78 9.97 -10.96
N LYS A 169 -12.11 10.17 -10.98
CA LYS A 169 -12.72 11.48 -11.19
C LYS A 169 -12.30 12.51 -10.14
N LEU A 170 -12.26 12.11 -8.88
CA LEU A 170 -11.82 12.97 -7.78
C LEU A 170 -10.35 13.33 -7.92
N VAL A 171 -9.47 12.35 -8.18
CA VAL A 171 -8.04 12.59 -8.39
C VAL A 171 -7.78 13.48 -9.60
N GLU A 172 -8.53 13.29 -10.70
CA GLU A 172 -8.47 14.14 -11.89
C GLU A 172 -8.87 15.59 -11.56
N LYS A 173 -9.98 15.75 -10.83
CA LYS A 173 -10.48 17.08 -10.39
C LYS A 173 -9.43 17.83 -9.54
N GLU A 174 -8.69 17.10 -8.70
CA GLU A 174 -7.59 17.66 -7.90
C GLU A 174 -6.30 17.89 -8.72
N GLY A 175 -6.25 17.44 -9.99
CA GLY A 175 -5.04 17.55 -10.83
C GLY A 175 -3.88 16.67 -10.37
N LYS A 176 -4.15 15.55 -9.68
CA LYS A 176 -3.16 14.73 -8.98
C LYS A 176 -2.90 13.35 -9.59
N LEU A 177 -3.43 13.07 -10.79
CA LEU A 177 -3.23 11.79 -11.46
C LEU A 177 -1.74 11.44 -11.64
N ASN A 178 -0.89 12.43 -11.83
CA ASN A 178 0.54 12.28 -12.02
C ASN A 178 1.30 11.77 -10.77
N LEU A 179 0.67 11.73 -9.61
CA LEU A 179 1.25 11.13 -8.41
C LEU A 179 1.41 9.62 -8.55
N PHE A 180 0.52 8.96 -9.30
CA PHE A 180 0.40 7.51 -9.35
C PHE A 180 1.03 6.93 -10.61
N HIS A 181 1.76 5.81 -10.44
CA HIS A 181 2.34 5.02 -11.52
C HIS A 181 1.48 3.77 -11.78
N TRP A 182 0.81 3.30 -10.73
CA TRP A 182 -0.06 2.13 -10.78
C TRP A 182 -1.32 2.36 -9.98
N ILE A 183 -2.41 1.76 -10.43
CA ILE A 183 -3.56 1.39 -9.61
C ILE A 183 -3.33 -0.05 -9.18
N SER A 184 -3.30 -0.30 -7.88
CA SER A 184 -3.16 -1.66 -7.33
C SER A 184 -4.53 -2.27 -7.08
N TYR A 185 -4.62 -3.58 -7.29
CA TYR A 185 -5.79 -4.38 -6.93
C TYR A 185 -5.35 -5.75 -6.42
N HIS A 186 -6.21 -6.39 -5.66
CA HIS A 186 -6.04 -7.75 -5.19
C HIS A 186 -7.08 -8.67 -5.85
N GLY A 187 -6.81 -9.96 -5.88
CA GLY A 187 -7.75 -10.91 -6.48
C GLY A 187 -7.44 -12.33 -6.04
N TYR A 188 -8.40 -12.92 -5.34
CA TYR A 188 -8.34 -14.31 -4.88
C TYR A 188 -9.44 -15.08 -5.57
N GLU A 189 -9.07 -15.95 -6.50
CA GLU A 189 -9.99 -16.73 -7.33
C GLU A 189 -9.50 -18.16 -7.48
N TYR A 190 -10.41 -19.14 -7.36
CA TYR A 190 -10.10 -20.54 -7.68
C TYR A 190 -9.72 -20.72 -9.15
N ARG A 191 -10.30 -19.91 -10.03
CA ARG A 191 -10.02 -19.89 -11.46
C ARG A 191 -9.68 -18.47 -11.87
N PRO A 192 -8.41 -18.16 -12.17
CA PRO A 192 -7.96 -16.80 -12.50
C PRO A 192 -8.75 -16.14 -13.64
N GLU A 193 -9.25 -16.95 -14.58
CA GLU A 193 -10.08 -16.48 -15.70
C GLU A 193 -11.40 -15.83 -15.27
N ASN A 194 -11.91 -16.12 -14.06
CA ASN A 194 -13.13 -15.49 -13.55
C ASN A 194 -12.98 -13.99 -13.35
N SER A 195 -11.77 -13.52 -13.00
CA SER A 195 -11.50 -12.08 -12.79
C SER A 195 -11.26 -11.32 -14.11
N TYR A 196 -11.04 -12.01 -15.23
CA TYR A 196 -10.61 -11.39 -16.49
C TYR A 196 -11.48 -10.21 -16.93
N LYS A 197 -12.81 -10.39 -16.94
CA LYS A 197 -13.74 -9.31 -17.36
C LYS A 197 -13.68 -8.10 -16.44
N ALA A 198 -13.55 -8.30 -15.14
CA ALA A 198 -13.47 -7.24 -14.16
C ALA A 198 -12.12 -6.49 -14.26
N VAL A 199 -11.02 -7.20 -14.44
CA VAL A 199 -9.69 -6.63 -14.69
C VAL A 199 -9.67 -5.80 -15.98
N MET A 200 -10.26 -6.32 -17.07
CA MET A 200 -10.37 -5.57 -18.32
C MET A 200 -11.25 -4.32 -18.19
N ASN A 201 -12.30 -4.39 -17.35
CA ASN A 201 -13.11 -3.21 -17.05
C ASN A 201 -12.30 -2.16 -16.28
N PHE A 202 -11.51 -2.57 -15.28
CA PHE A 202 -10.58 -1.68 -14.57
C PHE A 202 -9.62 -1.01 -15.55
N ARG A 203 -9.00 -1.78 -16.44
CA ARG A 203 -8.07 -1.22 -17.42
C ARG A 203 -8.75 -0.18 -18.30
N ARG A 204 -9.96 -0.47 -18.80
CA ARG A 204 -10.73 0.47 -19.63
C ARG A 204 -11.06 1.77 -18.89
N ILE A 205 -11.43 1.68 -17.61
CA ILE A 205 -11.71 2.87 -16.78
C ILE A 205 -10.42 3.68 -16.59
N ILE A 206 -9.30 3.03 -16.28
CA ILE A 206 -8.01 3.72 -16.14
C ILE A 206 -7.62 4.40 -17.46
N ASP A 207 -7.77 3.72 -18.60
CA ASP A 207 -7.45 4.29 -19.93
C ASP A 207 -8.27 5.53 -20.25
N LYS A 208 -9.51 5.61 -19.75
CA LYS A 208 -10.38 6.78 -19.93
C LYS A 208 -9.89 8.04 -19.19
N TYR A 209 -9.39 7.87 -17.96
CA TYR A 209 -9.03 9.00 -17.07
C TYR A 209 -7.52 9.23 -17.01
N ALA A 210 -6.75 8.17 -17.06
CA ALA A 210 -5.30 8.20 -16.80
C ALA A 210 -4.55 7.14 -17.62
N PRO A 211 -4.49 7.25 -18.96
CA PRO A 211 -3.96 6.20 -19.84
C PRO A 211 -2.49 5.83 -19.58
N GLY A 212 -1.72 6.72 -18.93
CA GLY A 212 -0.34 6.47 -18.52
C GLY A 212 -0.17 5.63 -17.26
N ILE A 213 -1.24 5.49 -16.46
CA ILE A 213 -1.20 4.71 -15.22
C ILE A 213 -1.39 3.23 -15.55
N GLN A 214 -0.51 2.39 -15.00
CA GLN A 214 -0.60 0.94 -15.20
C GLN A 214 -1.47 0.28 -14.13
N LEU A 215 -2.04 -0.89 -14.43
CA LEU A 215 -2.74 -1.73 -13.47
C LEU A 215 -1.76 -2.77 -12.91
N ARG A 216 -1.73 -2.95 -11.58
CA ARG A 216 -0.85 -3.89 -10.90
C ARG A 216 -1.64 -4.75 -9.93
N GLN A 217 -1.47 -6.06 -10.02
CA GLN A 217 -1.99 -6.98 -9.02
C GLN A 217 -1.01 -7.06 -7.83
N GLY A 218 -1.47 -6.64 -6.65
CA GLY A 218 -0.68 -6.63 -5.41
C GLY A 218 -0.71 -7.97 -4.69
N GLU A 219 -1.87 -8.59 -4.66
CA GLU A 219 -2.08 -9.89 -4.04
C GLU A 219 -2.91 -10.80 -4.93
N ASN A 220 -2.60 -12.09 -4.91
CA ASN A 220 -3.39 -13.12 -5.57
C ASN A 220 -3.23 -14.47 -4.87
N GLY A 221 -4.18 -15.36 -5.14
CA GLY A 221 -4.18 -16.73 -4.64
C GLY A 221 -5.53 -17.40 -4.92
N ALA A 222 -5.58 -18.70 -4.61
CA ALA A 222 -6.83 -19.40 -4.46
C ALA A 222 -7.37 -19.20 -3.04
N PRO A 223 -8.66 -18.93 -2.86
CA PRO A 223 -9.28 -18.82 -1.54
C PRO A 223 -9.19 -20.11 -0.74
#